data_9c3f0d1dd73e4fa14319352ddced3140
#
_entry.id   9c3f0d1dd73e4fa14319352ddced3140
#
_cell.length_a   1.000
_cell.length_b   1.000
_cell.length_c   1.000
_cell.angle_alpha   90.00
_cell.angle_beta   90.00
_cell.angle_gamma   90.00
#
_symmetry.space_group_name_H-M   'P 1'
#
loop_
_entity.id
_entity.type
_entity.pdbx_description
1 polymer ?
#
loop_
_entity_poly.entity_id
_entity_poly.type
_entity_poly.pdbx_seq_one_letter_code
_entity_poly.pdbx_strand_id
1 'polypeptide(L)'
;MSGRIDELFQFHQTALNLRAARQELLASNIANADTPNYKARDIDFSSALQGALQGGGAQLSLAGTAAAHLQGDAGETVMGAPVQYRIPAQPSADGNTVEMDTERAQFADNALRYEASVRFISGKAKDVLAALQG
;
A
#
# COMPACT_ATOMS: atom_id res chain seq x y z
N MET A 1 -4.14 26.87 11.96
CA MET A 1 -4.34 25.83 12.99
C MET A 1 -5.08 24.63 12.45
N SER A 2 -6.28 24.82 11.88
CA SER A 2 -7.02 23.71 11.25
C SER A 2 -6.27 23.04 10.11
N GLY A 3 -5.52 23.79 9.29
CA GLY A 3 -4.77 23.25 8.16
C GLY A 3 -3.72 22.21 8.53
N ARG A 4 -3.02 22.41 9.65
CA ARG A 4 -2.00 21.47 10.11
C ARG A 4 -2.60 20.15 10.61
N ILE A 5 -3.74 20.25 11.29
CA ILE A 5 -4.47 19.06 11.77
C ILE A 5 -4.98 18.27 10.57
N ASP A 6 -5.57 18.95 9.59
CA ASP A 6 -6.07 18.32 8.36
C ASP A 6 -4.95 17.63 7.59
N GLU A 7 -3.79 18.29 7.46
CA GLU A 7 -2.61 17.72 6.80
C GLU A 7 -2.13 16.45 7.52
N LEU A 8 -2.10 16.47 8.86
CA LEU A 8 -1.69 15.33 9.66
C LEU A 8 -2.62 14.14 9.45
N PHE A 9 -3.94 14.39 9.53
CA PHE A 9 -4.93 13.33 9.31
C PHE A 9 -4.89 12.81 7.88
N GLN A 10 -4.72 13.70 6.91
CA GLN A 10 -4.61 13.31 5.50
C GLN A 10 -3.37 12.44 5.26
N PHE A 11 -2.24 12.80 5.86
CA PHE A 11 -1.02 12.01 5.79
C PHE A 11 -1.26 10.58 6.31
N HIS A 12 -1.84 10.48 7.50
CA HIS A 12 -2.09 9.17 8.12
C HIS A 12 -3.15 8.36 7.37
N GLN A 13 -4.17 9.03 6.84
CA GLN A 13 -5.19 8.37 6.02
C GLN A 13 -4.58 7.81 4.74
N THR A 14 -3.74 8.58 4.07
CA THR A 14 -3.02 8.13 2.87
C THR A 14 -2.13 6.93 3.19
N ALA A 15 -1.39 6.99 4.29
CA ALA A 15 -0.55 5.88 4.73
C ALA A 15 -1.37 4.62 5.02
N LEU A 16 -2.52 4.76 5.69
CA LEU A 16 -3.43 3.64 5.97
C LEU A 16 -3.96 3.03 4.68
N ASN A 17 -4.38 3.85 3.73
CA ASN A 17 -4.91 3.37 2.45
C ASN A 17 -3.85 2.61 1.67
N LEU A 18 -2.61 3.08 1.67
CA LEU A 18 -1.48 2.39 1.03
C LEU A 18 -1.16 1.07 1.73
N ARG A 19 -1.23 1.02 3.06
CA ARG A 19 -1.02 -0.23 3.79
C ARG A 19 -2.13 -1.23 3.53
N ALA A 20 -3.37 -0.78 3.42
CA ALA A 20 -4.50 -1.65 3.07
C ALA A 20 -4.32 -2.21 1.66
N ALA A 21 -3.92 -1.38 0.71
CA ALA A 21 -3.66 -1.81 -0.67
C ALA A 21 -2.50 -2.80 -0.73
N ARG A 22 -1.42 -2.56 0.01
CA ARG A 22 -0.31 -3.49 0.10
C ARG A 22 -0.74 -4.83 0.71
N GLN A 23 -1.59 -4.78 1.73
CA GLN A 23 -2.11 -5.98 2.37
C GLN A 23 -2.87 -6.86 1.38
N GLU A 24 -3.64 -6.27 0.49
CA GLU A 24 -4.33 -7.01 -0.58
C GLU A 24 -3.36 -7.70 -1.54
N LEU A 25 -2.28 -7.01 -1.92
CA LEU A 25 -1.25 -7.62 -2.77
C LEU A 25 -0.57 -8.79 -2.07
N LEU A 26 -0.21 -8.63 -0.82
CA LEU A 26 0.43 -9.68 -0.02
C LEU A 26 -0.51 -10.87 0.18
N ALA A 27 -1.78 -10.62 0.43
CA ALA A 27 -2.80 -11.66 0.55
C ALA A 27 -2.99 -12.41 -0.76
N SER A 28 -2.98 -11.70 -1.89
CA SER A 28 -3.06 -12.30 -3.22
C SER A 28 -1.84 -13.19 -3.50
N ASN A 29 -0.65 -12.74 -3.12
CA ASN A 29 0.57 -13.55 -3.25
C ASN A 29 0.44 -14.86 -2.47
N ILE A 30 -0.02 -14.79 -1.23
CA ILE A 30 -0.20 -15.96 -0.37
C ILE A 30 -1.24 -16.91 -0.97
N ALA A 31 -2.36 -16.37 -1.43
CA ALA A 31 -3.44 -17.16 -2.03
C ALA A 31 -3.00 -17.89 -3.31
N ASN A 32 -2.02 -17.34 -4.02
CA ASN A 32 -1.52 -17.88 -5.28
C ASN A 32 -0.16 -18.57 -5.14
N ALA A 33 0.22 -18.99 -3.95
CA ALA A 33 1.51 -19.64 -3.70
C ALA A 33 1.68 -20.93 -4.51
N ASP A 34 0.58 -21.61 -4.84
CA ASP A 34 0.58 -22.87 -5.60
C ASP A 34 0.16 -22.67 -7.07
N THR A 35 -0.10 -21.45 -7.49
CA THR A 35 -0.52 -21.16 -8.87
C THR A 35 0.69 -21.15 -9.79
N PRO A 36 0.75 -22.02 -10.82
CA PRO A 36 1.88 -22.04 -11.76
C PRO A 36 2.06 -20.68 -12.44
N ASN A 37 3.30 -20.27 -12.60
CA ASN A 37 3.72 -19.01 -13.25
C ASN A 37 3.22 -17.74 -12.57
N TYR A 38 2.68 -17.81 -11.36
CA TYR A 38 2.27 -16.62 -10.62
C TYR A 38 3.50 -15.81 -10.21
N LYS A 39 3.45 -14.50 -10.44
CA LYS A 39 4.52 -13.58 -10.08
C LYS A 39 4.10 -12.75 -8.88
N ALA A 40 4.81 -12.88 -7.77
CA ALA A 40 4.55 -12.13 -6.55
C ALA A 40 4.69 -10.63 -6.79
N ARG A 41 3.73 -9.85 -6.30
CA ARG A 41 3.66 -8.40 -6.50
C ARG A 41 3.72 -7.69 -5.17
N ASP A 42 4.30 -6.51 -5.17
CA ASP A 42 4.35 -5.63 -4.01
C ASP A 42 4.48 -4.18 -4.48
N ILE A 43 4.34 -3.24 -3.56
CA ILE A 43 4.63 -1.83 -3.81
C ILE A 43 5.74 -1.38 -2.87
N ASP A 44 6.54 -0.42 -3.31
CA ASP A 44 7.49 0.27 -2.43
C ASP A 44 6.70 1.31 -1.62
N PHE A 45 6.44 0.99 -0.36
CA PHE A 45 5.59 1.81 0.51
C PHE A 45 6.13 3.23 0.65
N SER A 46 7.43 3.40 0.88
CA SER A 46 8.04 4.72 1.07
C SER A 46 7.88 5.60 -0.17
N SER A 47 8.21 5.06 -1.34
CA SER A 47 8.06 5.78 -2.61
C SER A 47 6.61 6.08 -2.92
N ALA A 48 5.72 5.12 -2.68
CA ALA A 48 4.28 5.28 -2.89
C ALA A 48 3.70 6.39 -2.01
N LEU A 49 4.10 6.42 -0.74
CA LEU A 49 3.65 7.45 0.19
C LEU A 49 4.13 8.84 -0.22
N GLN A 50 5.40 8.96 -0.58
CA GLN A 50 5.96 10.23 -1.06
C GLN A 50 5.25 10.71 -2.32
N GLY A 51 5.01 9.81 -3.27
CA GLY A 51 4.30 10.13 -4.50
C GLY A 51 2.87 10.59 -4.25
N ALA A 52 2.15 9.92 -3.36
CA ALA A 52 0.77 10.26 -3.02
C ALA A 52 0.68 11.62 -2.31
N LEU A 53 1.66 11.97 -1.48
CA LEU A 53 1.69 13.25 -0.78
C LEU A 53 2.06 14.41 -1.71
N GLN A 54 2.92 14.18 -2.69
CA GLN A 54 3.39 15.23 -3.61
C GLN A 54 2.45 15.47 -4.78
N GLY A 55 1.76 14.41 -5.26
CA GLY A 55 1.01 14.44 -6.50
C GLY A 55 -0.48 14.71 -6.39
N GLY A 56 -1.04 14.75 -5.20
CA GLY A 56 -2.49 14.85 -5.01
C GLY A 56 -3.23 13.60 -5.53
N GLY A 57 -4.00 12.96 -4.65
CA GLY A 57 -4.63 11.68 -4.94
C GLY A 57 -5.57 11.66 -6.16
N ALA A 58 -6.14 12.81 -6.52
CA ALA A 58 -7.07 12.89 -7.65
C ALA A 58 -6.36 12.75 -9.01
N GLN A 59 -5.18 13.31 -9.14
CA GLN A 59 -4.40 13.18 -10.39
C GLN A 59 -3.87 11.77 -10.59
N LEU A 60 -3.55 11.11 -9.50
CA LEU A 60 -3.03 9.75 -9.56
C LEU A 60 -4.08 8.74 -10.02
N SER A 61 -5.32 8.90 -9.57
CA SER A 61 -6.39 8.00 -9.98
C SER A 61 -6.76 8.17 -11.46
N LEU A 62 -6.78 9.40 -11.96
CA LEU A 62 -7.07 9.68 -13.35
C LEU A 62 -5.95 9.22 -14.28
N ALA A 63 -4.70 9.46 -13.89
CA ALA A 63 -3.55 9.02 -14.66
C ALA A 63 -3.45 7.50 -14.71
N GLY A 64 -3.73 6.83 -13.59
CA GLY A 64 -3.74 5.37 -13.54
C GLY A 64 -4.80 4.75 -14.44
N THR A 65 -6.01 5.32 -14.43
CA THR A 65 -7.10 4.83 -15.27
C THR A 65 -6.83 5.08 -16.74
N ALA A 66 -6.36 6.26 -17.09
CA ALA A 66 -6.04 6.62 -18.47
C ALA A 66 -4.84 5.80 -19.01
N ALA A 67 -3.82 5.60 -18.21
CA ALA A 67 -2.65 4.83 -18.59
C ALA A 67 -3.00 3.35 -18.82
N ALA A 68 -3.85 2.79 -17.97
CA ALA A 68 -4.28 1.40 -18.12
C ALA A 68 -5.09 1.18 -19.39
N HIS A 69 -5.80 2.20 -19.85
CA HIS A 69 -6.63 2.11 -21.06
C HIS A 69 -5.88 2.44 -22.35
N LEU A 70 -4.87 3.31 -22.29
CA LEU A 70 -4.24 3.86 -23.49
C LEU A 70 -2.90 3.22 -23.83
N GLN A 71 -2.25 2.58 -22.88
CA GLN A 71 -0.95 1.96 -23.09
C GLN A 71 -1.00 0.54 -22.52
N GLY A 72 -1.15 -0.43 -23.39
CA GLY A 72 -1.13 -1.83 -23.00
C GLY A 72 0.15 -2.28 -22.30
N ASP A 73 1.07 -1.36 -22.02
CA ASP A 73 2.36 -1.58 -21.36
C ASP A 73 2.54 -0.77 -20.08
N ALA A 74 1.55 0.02 -19.70
CA ALA A 74 1.61 0.70 -18.39
C ALA A 74 1.35 -0.36 -17.33
N GLY A 75 2.39 -0.71 -16.58
CA GLY A 75 2.31 -1.70 -15.52
C GLY A 75 1.18 -1.38 -14.53
N GLU A 76 0.70 -2.40 -13.85
CA GLU A 76 -0.32 -2.27 -12.82
C GLU A 76 0.09 -1.22 -11.79
N THR A 77 -0.84 -0.33 -11.44
CA THR A 77 -0.61 0.66 -10.39
C THR A 77 -1.64 0.52 -9.29
N VAL A 78 -1.24 0.81 -8.06
CA VAL A 78 -2.13 0.84 -6.91
C VAL A 78 -1.99 2.22 -6.28
N MET A 79 -3.08 2.97 -6.25
CA MET A 79 -3.10 4.35 -5.76
C MET A 79 -2.03 5.24 -6.43
N GLY A 80 -1.78 4.99 -7.72
CA GLY A 80 -0.76 5.72 -8.49
C GLY A 80 0.67 5.23 -8.31
N ALA A 81 0.91 4.31 -7.39
CA ALA A 81 2.22 3.71 -7.21
C ALA A 81 2.38 2.50 -8.12
N PRO A 82 3.53 2.36 -8.80
CA PRO A 82 3.76 1.19 -9.63
C PRO A 82 3.83 -0.08 -8.79
N VAL A 83 3.14 -1.11 -9.26
CA VAL A 83 3.26 -2.45 -8.70
C VAL A 83 4.54 -3.08 -9.23
N GLN A 84 5.35 -3.60 -8.35
CA GLN A 84 6.64 -4.20 -8.67
C GLN A 84 6.56 -5.71 -8.45
N TYR A 85 7.30 -6.44 -9.27
CA TYR A 85 7.42 -7.89 -9.13
C TYR A 85 8.63 -8.23 -8.28
N ARG A 86 8.45 -9.17 -7.36
CA ARG A 86 9.56 -9.63 -6.54
C ARG A 86 10.49 -10.53 -7.33
N ILE A 87 11.78 -10.36 -7.08
CA ILE A 87 12.80 -11.27 -7.59
C ILE A 87 12.98 -12.36 -6.55
N PRO A 88 12.70 -13.63 -6.89
CA PRO A 88 12.84 -14.71 -5.92
C PRO A 88 14.31 -14.99 -5.61
N ALA A 89 14.60 -15.37 -4.37
CA ALA A 89 15.94 -15.78 -3.98
C ALA A 89 16.31 -17.12 -4.63
N GLN A 90 15.30 -17.99 -4.84
CA GLN A 90 15.48 -19.27 -5.52
C GLN A 90 14.41 -19.43 -6.59
N PRO A 91 14.79 -19.78 -7.82
CA PRO A 91 13.80 -20.02 -8.87
C PRO A 91 12.99 -21.29 -8.58
N SER A 92 11.71 -21.23 -8.92
CA SER A 92 10.80 -22.37 -8.80
C SER A 92 10.63 -23.05 -10.13
N ALA A 93 10.43 -24.36 -10.10
CA ALA A 93 10.27 -25.18 -11.30
C ALA A 93 9.03 -24.81 -12.11
N ASP A 94 7.96 -24.33 -11.46
CA ASP A 94 6.70 -23.94 -12.08
C ASP A 94 6.65 -22.44 -12.46
N GLY A 95 7.73 -21.71 -12.25
CA GLY A 95 7.78 -20.29 -12.52
C GLY A 95 7.10 -19.38 -11.48
N ASN A 96 6.59 -19.95 -10.39
CA ASN A 96 5.98 -19.20 -9.30
C ASN A 96 7.08 -18.51 -8.49
N THR A 97 6.92 -17.19 -8.24
CA THR A 97 7.92 -16.41 -7.50
C THR A 97 7.52 -16.11 -6.06
N VAL A 98 6.41 -16.69 -5.58
CA VAL A 98 5.96 -16.50 -4.20
C VAL A 98 6.85 -17.30 -3.25
N GLU A 99 7.43 -16.59 -2.29
CA GLU A 99 8.19 -17.19 -1.19
C GLU A 99 7.35 -17.06 0.08
N MET A 100 6.74 -18.15 0.52
CA MET A 100 5.73 -18.12 1.60
C MET A 100 6.26 -17.51 2.89
N ASP A 101 7.49 -17.82 3.26
CA ASP A 101 8.08 -17.28 4.49
C ASP A 101 8.20 -15.76 4.41
N THR A 102 8.67 -15.24 3.29
CA THR A 102 8.77 -13.81 3.03
C THR A 102 7.39 -13.15 3.01
N GLU A 103 6.44 -13.76 2.29
CA GLU A 103 5.08 -13.19 2.19
C GLU A 103 4.38 -13.13 3.54
N ARG A 104 4.48 -14.18 4.34
CA ARG A 104 3.89 -14.20 5.67
C ARG A 104 4.52 -13.18 6.60
N ALA A 105 5.85 -13.03 6.55
CA ALA A 105 6.56 -12.04 7.35
C ALA A 105 6.15 -10.62 6.97
N GLN A 106 6.07 -10.32 5.68
CA GLN A 106 5.64 -9.01 5.19
C GLN A 106 4.17 -8.75 5.50
N PHE A 107 3.33 -9.75 5.35
CA PHE A 107 1.90 -9.66 5.67
C PHE A 107 1.69 -9.33 7.14
N ALA A 108 2.37 -10.03 8.03
CA ALA A 108 2.28 -9.80 9.47
C ALA A 108 2.83 -8.43 9.86
N ASP A 109 3.98 -8.04 9.31
CA ASP A 109 4.58 -6.73 9.56
C ASP A 109 3.66 -5.60 9.10
N ASN A 110 3.12 -5.71 7.89
CA ASN A 110 2.22 -4.70 7.34
C ASN A 110 0.92 -4.60 8.15
N ALA A 111 0.35 -5.73 8.57
CA ALA A 111 -0.85 -5.77 9.41
C ALA A 111 -0.60 -5.08 10.76
N LEU A 112 0.55 -5.33 11.37
CA LEU A 112 0.92 -4.72 12.64
C LEU A 112 1.08 -3.19 12.50
N ARG A 113 1.73 -2.75 11.43
CA ARG A 113 1.91 -1.32 11.16
C ARG A 113 0.58 -0.64 10.84
N TYR A 114 -0.31 -1.32 10.13
CA TYR A 114 -1.66 -0.82 9.87
C TYR A 114 -2.41 -0.60 11.17
N GLU A 115 -2.41 -1.59 12.05
CA GLU A 115 -3.08 -1.50 13.35
C GLU A 115 -2.48 -0.41 14.24
N ALA A 116 -1.16 -0.28 14.29
CA ALA A 116 -0.47 0.77 15.02
C ALA A 116 -0.87 2.17 14.50
N SER A 117 -1.00 2.32 13.19
CA SER A 117 -1.44 3.58 12.57
C SER A 117 -2.88 3.91 12.92
N VAL A 118 -3.78 2.93 12.94
CA VAL A 118 -5.17 3.12 13.36
C VAL A 118 -5.24 3.60 14.80
N ARG A 119 -4.48 2.97 15.67
CA ARG A 119 -4.44 3.35 17.10
C ARG A 119 -3.88 4.77 17.29
N PHE A 120 -2.85 5.11 16.53
CA PHE A 120 -2.25 6.44 16.57
C PHE A 120 -3.26 7.50 16.15
N ILE A 121 -3.95 7.30 15.03
CA ILE A 121 -4.97 8.24 14.54
C ILE A 121 -6.11 8.38 15.56
N SER A 122 -6.59 7.26 16.11
CA SER A 122 -7.65 7.27 17.11
C SER A 122 -7.25 8.04 18.35
N GLY A 123 -6.00 7.87 18.81
CA GLY A 123 -5.46 8.61 19.93
C GLY A 123 -5.38 10.10 19.66
N LYS A 124 -4.90 10.48 18.47
CA LYS A 124 -4.84 11.89 18.07
C LYS A 124 -6.22 12.52 17.94
N ALA A 125 -7.18 11.78 17.42
CA ALA A 125 -8.57 12.27 17.35
C ALA A 125 -9.14 12.54 18.75
N LYS A 126 -8.89 11.65 19.71
CA LYS A 126 -9.31 11.84 21.10
C LYS A 126 -8.64 13.04 21.74
N ASP A 127 -7.34 13.23 21.49
CA ASP A 127 -6.61 14.39 22.01
C ASP A 127 -7.20 15.71 21.49
N VAL A 128 -7.51 15.75 20.19
CA VAL A 128 -8.15 16.94 19.57
C VAL A 128 -9.52 17.19 20.19
N LEU A 129 -10.33 16.15 20.35
CA LEU A 129 -11.65 16.30 20.98
C LEU A 129 -11.53 16.79 22.43
N ALA A 130 -10.59 16.27 23.19
CA ALA A 130 -10.33 16.70 24.56
C ALA A 130 -9.90 18.18 24.61
N ALA A 131 -9.05 18.60 23.68
CA ALA A 131 -8.62 19.99 23.59
C ALA A 131 -9.78 20.94 23.25
N LEU A 132 -10.72 20.51 22.41
CA LEU A 132 -11.89 21.30 22.04
C LEU A 132 -12.92 21.38 23.17
N GLN A 133 -13.00 20.37 24.00
CA GLN A 133 -13.96 20.32 25.12
C GLN A 133 -13.42 20.95 26.42
N GLY A 134 -12.11 21.05 26.50
CA GLY A 134 -11.42 21.57 27.66
C GLY A 134 -11.35 23.07 27.75
#